data_de55b2c9e18ed60ada932f11856b3bf1
#
_entry.id   de55b2c9e18ed60ada932f11856b3bf1
#
_cell.length_a   1.000
_cell.length_b   1.000
_cell.length_c   1.000
_cell.angle_alpha   90.00
_cell.angle_beta   90.00
_cell.angle_gamma   90.00
#
_symmetry.space_group_name_H-M   'P 1'
#
loop_
_entity.id
_entity.type
_entity.pdbx_description
1 polymer ?
#
loop_
_entity_poly.entity_id
_entity_poly.type
_entity_poly.pdbx_seq_one_letter_code
_entity_poly.pdbx_strand_id
1 'polypeptide(L)'
;MQRILSKRVLRDIRENLLRYLALFFLVALVMYMVVAIVGAAETIMQGTKESGRVHHREDGQFGVFVPLTEKETAQITEKGVTLQRDFSLDFHLGQSTFRVYQARESVDLFVPAEGEEIPAQGEILLEQHYAEKHELQLGDIFIVGGKEFTVTGIGSTPDYDAAFEKTSDTTVDSNLFGFGFVTAEDYEALKAGGQNFRTEDYTYTYLLN
;
A
#
# COMPACT_ATOMS: atom_id res chain seq x y z
N MET A 1 -37.44 57.02 1.45
CA MET A 1 -36.52 56.42 2.45
C MET A 1 -35.43 55.55 1.88
N GLN A 2 -35.68 54.62 0.95
CA GLN A 2 -34.67 53.72 0.36
C GLN A 2 -33.46 54.42 -0.30
N ARG A 3 -33.63 55.52 -1.02
CA ARG A 3 -32.53 56.26 -1.68
C ARG A 3 -31.54 56.94 -0.71
N ILE A 4 -31.95 57.22 0.50
CA ILE A 4 -31.07 57.85 1.53
C ILE A 4 -30.24 56.78 2.21
N LEU A 5 -30.82 55.60 2.46
CA LEU A 5 -30.13 54.45 3.04
C LEU A 5 -29.04 53.92 2.10
N SER A 6 -29.32 53.80 0.78
CA SER A 6 -28.34 53.33 -0.20
C SER A 6 -27.11 54.25 -0.34
N LYS A 7 -27.34 55.58 -0.26
CA LYS A 7 -26.25 56.58 -0.29
C LYS A 7 -25.38 56.52 0.97
N ARG A 8 -25.96 56.23 2.17
CA ARG A 8 -25.21 56.05 3.40
C ARG A 8 -24.35 54.77 3.36
N VAL A 9 -24.92 53.66 2.92
CA VAL A 9 -24.22 52.39 2.78
C VAL A 9 -23.03 52.52 1.82
N LEU A 10 -23.25 53.19 0.68
CA LEU A 10 -22.18 53.38 -0.31
C LEU A 10 -21.02 54.24 0.24
N ARG A 11 -21.33 55.26 1.07
CA ARG A 11 -20.32 56.11 1.69
C ARG A 11 -19.58 55.35 2.76
N ASP A 12 -20.25 54.56 3.60
CA ASP A 12 -19.65 53.74 4.64
C ASP A 12 -18.69 52.67 4.02
N ILE A 13 -19.12 52.03 2.94
CA ILE A 13 -18.25 51.09 2.21
C ILE A 13 -16.99 51.80 1.68
N ARG A 14 -17.11 53.01 1.14
CA ARG A 14 -15.95 53.79 0.64
C ARG A 14 -15.01 54.21 1.75
N GLU A 15 -15.54 54.65 2.87
CA GLU A 15 -14.74 55.09 4.03
C GLU A 15 -14.02 53.89 4.70
N ASN A 16 -14.59 52.68 4.63
CA ASN A 16 -14.04 51.46 5.24
C ASN A 16 -13.66 50.39 4.21
N LEU A 17 -13.34 50.79 2.97
CA LEU A 17 -13.10 49.86 1.85
C LEU A 17 -12.06 48.80 2.18
N LEU A 18 -10.97 49.17 2.82
CA LEU A 18 -9.88 48.24 3.19
C LEU A 18 -10.36 47.16 4.16
N ARG A 19 -11.24 47.51 5.10
CA ARG A 19 -11.84 46.56 6.07
C ARG A 19 -12.77 45.57 5.37
N TYR A 20 -13.63 46.06 4.47
CA TYR A 20 -14.54 45.19 3.70
C TYR A 20 -13.77 44.26 2.72
N LEU A 21 -12.73 44.78 2.09
CA LEU A 21 -11.88 43.97 1.24
C LEU A 21 -11.13 42.87 2.04
N ALA A 22 -10.58 43.22 3.21
CA ALA A 22 -9.94 42.27 4.09
C ALA A 22 -10.91 41.15 4.51
N LEU A 23 -12.15 41.52 4.90
CA LEU A 23 -13.18 40.55 5.27
C LEU A 23 -13.58 39.67 4.06
N PHE A 24 -13.74 40.28 2.87
CA PHE A 24 -14.04 39.54 1.64
C PHE A 24 -12.96 38.51 1.31
N PHE A 25 -11.67 38.92 1.34
CA PHE A 25 -10.57 38.01 1.07
C PHE A 25 -10.46 36.91 2.12
N LEU A 26 -10.71 37.23 3.40
CA LEU A 26 -10.72 36.24 4.47
C LEU A 26 -11.81 35.19 4.24
N VAL A 27 -13.03 35.60 3.93
CA VAL A 27 -14.13 34.67 3.63
C VAL A 27 -13.83 33.85 2.36
N ALA A 28 -13.34 34.50 1.30
CA ALA A 28 -12.97 33.82 0.06
C ALA A 28 -11.86 32.80 0.28
N LEU A 29 -10.84 33.12 1.08
CA LEU A 29 -9.76 32.22 1.44
C LEU A 29 -10.27 31.00 2.21
N VAL A 30 -11.13 31.20 3.20
CA VAL A 30 -11.72 30.09 3.97
C VAL A 30 -12.54 29.18 3.07
N MET A 31 -13.40 29.75 2.21
CA MET A 31 -14.17 28.97 1.24
C MET A 31 -13.28 28.20 0.26
N TYR A 32 -12.21 28.83 -0.24
CA TYR A 32 -11.24 28.18 -1.09
C TYR A 32 -10.55 27.01 -0.40
N MET A 33 -10.12 27.18 0.87
CA MET A 33 -9.50 26.10 1.66
C MET A 33 -10.45 24.92 1.84
N VAL A 34 -11.72 25.17 2.16
CA VAL A 34 -12.71 24.09 2.33
C VAL A 34 -12.90 23.32 1.02
N VAL A 35 -13.09 24.01 -0.09
CA VAL A 35 -13.24 23.36 -1.41
C VAL A 35 -11.98 22.59 -1.80
N ALA A 36 -10.80 23.15 -1.54
CA ALA A 36 -9.53 22.48 -1.86
C ALA A 36 -9.35 21.18 -1.04
N ILE A 37 -9.66 21.22 0.26
CA ILE A 37 -9.56 20.04 1.14
C ILE A 37 -10.56 18.95 0.71
N VAL A 38 -11.82 19.33 0.45
CA VAL A 38 -12.85 18.37 0.01
C VAL A 38 -12.47 17.76 -1.35
N GLY A 39 -12.02 18.58 -2.30
CA GLY A 39 -11.59 18.10 -3.62
C GLY A 39 -10.37 17.18 -3.55
N ALA A 40 -9.39 17.52 -2.71
CA ALA A 40 -8.23 16.65 -2.49
C ALA A 40 -8.64 15.29 -1.88
N ALA A 41 -9.49 15.32 -0.85
CA ALA A 41 -9.99 14.10 -0.21
C ALA A 41 -10.76 13.21 -1.20
N GLU A 42 -11.62 13.78 -2.05
CA GLU A 42 -12.35 13.04 -3.08
C GLU A 42 -11.41 12.41 -4.11
N THR A 43 -10.41 13.16 -4.56
CA THR A 43 -9.41 12.67 -5.51
C THR A 43 -8.61 11.49 -4.95
N ILE A 44 -8.18 11.58 -3.68
CA ILE A 44 -7.48 10.50 -3.00
C ILE A 44 -8.39 9.27 -2.88
N MET A 45 -9.63 9.44 -2.42
CA MET A 45 -10.58 8.33 -2.27
C MET A 45 -10.89 7.63 -3.61
N GLN A 46 -11.04 8.40 -4.69
CA GLN A 46 -11.27 7.82 -6.02
C GLN A 46 -10.03 7.10 -6.54
N GLY A 47 -8.84 7.70 -6.37
CA GLY A 47 -7.57 7.08 -6.75
C GLY A 47 -7.33 5.75 -6.03
N THR A 48 -7.55 5.72 -4.71
CA THR A 48 -7.41 4.48 -3.90
C THR A 48 -8.40 3.41 -4.32
N LYS A 49 -9.67 3.76 -4.58
CA LYS A 49 -10.68 2.80 -5.06
C LYS A 49 -10.36 2.25 -6.43
N GLU A 50 -9.94 3.10 -7.36
CA GLU A 50 -9.59 2.65 -8.72
C GLU A 50 -8.33 1.80 -8.71
N SER A 51 -7.29 2.19 -7.98
CA SER A 51 -6.09 1.39 -7.79
C SER A 51 -6.43 0.02 -7.18
N GLY A 52 -7.23 -0.01 -6.11
CA GLY A 52 -7.67 -1.25 -5.50
C GLY A 52 -8.44 -2.16 -6.47
N ARG A 53 -9.28 -1.58 -7.33
CA ARG A 53 -10.01 -2.35 -8.35
C ARG A 53 -9.09 -2.92 -9.44
N VAL A 54 -8.15 -2.12 -9.93
CA VAL A 54 -7.23 -2.53 -11.01
C VAL A 54 -6.24 -3.59 -10.53
N HIS A 55 -5.75 -3.46 -9.30
CA HIS A 55 -4.78 -4.39 -8.72
C HIS A 55 -5.41 -5.46 -7.82
N HIS A 56 -6.72 -5.67 -7.96
CA HIS A 56 -7.48 -6.74 -7.31
C HIS A 56 -7.30 -6.75 -5.79
N ARG A 57 -7.48 -5.57 -5.14
CA ARG A 57 -7.41 -5.48 -3.68
C ARG A 57 -8.35 -6.49 -3.04
N GLU A 58 -7.87 -7.21 -2.06
CA GLU A 58 -8.64 -8.21 -1.31
C GLU A 58 -9.92 -7.67 -0.70
N ASP A 59 -10.97 -8.51 -0.66
CA ASP A 59 -12.17 -8.28 0.15
C ASP A 59 -11.97 -8.71 1.61
N GLY A 60 -10.98 -9.56 1.84
CA GLY A 60 -10.55 -9.98 3.15
C GLY A 60 -9.51 -11.08 3.13
N GLN A 61 -9.01 -11.39 4.34
CA GLN A 61 -7.98 -12.41 4.55
C GLN A 61 -8.30 -13.26 5.78
N PHE A 62 -7.76 -14.47 5.80
CA PHE A 62 -7.83 -15.36 6.97
C PHE A 62 -6.58 -16.23 7.09
N GLY A 63 -6.11 -16.42 8.31
CA GLY A 63 -4.99 -17.30 8.62
C GLY A 63 -5.46 -18.70 9.04
N VAL A 64 -4.67 -19.71 8.72
CA VAL A 64 -4.91 -21.10 9.12
C VAL A 64 -3.65 -21.70 9.74
N PHE A 65 -3.78 -22.70 10.59
CA PHE A 65 -2.63 -23.39 11.19
C PHE A 65 -2.01 -24.44 10.28
N VAL A 66 -2.78 -24.93 9.31
CA VAL A 66 -2.35 -25.92 8.31
C VAL A 66 -2.89 -25.48 6.97
N PRO A 67 -2.13 -25.53 5.90
CA PRO A 67 -2.60 -25.16 4.57
C PRO A 67 -3.86 -25.92 4.17
N LEU A 68 -4.76 -25.23 3.47
CA LEU A 68 -5.95 -25.86 2.91
C LEU A 68 -5.55 -26.93 1.90
N THR A 69 -6.28 -28.02 1.89
CA THR A 69 -6.14 -29.07 0.90
C THR A 69 -6.67 -28.57 -0.46
N GLU A 70 -6.24 -29.19 -1.55
CA GLU A 70 -6.74 -28.86 -2.90
C GLU A 70 -8.28 -29.00 -2.98
N LYS A 71 -8.86 -29.98 -2.28
CA LYS A 71 -10.30 -30.17 -2.22
C LYS A 71 -11.03 -29.01 -1.52
N GLU A 72 -10.49 -28.50 -0.41
CA GLU A 72 -11.06 -27.36 0.31
C GLU A 72 -10.94 -26.08 -0.51
N THR A 73 -9.78 -25.86 -1.13
CA THR A 73 -9.57 -24.73 -2.05
C THR A 73 -10.58 -24.78 -3.20
N ALA A 74 -10.76 -25.94 -3.84
CA ALA A 74 -11.71 -26.12 -4.94
C ALA A 74 -13.16 -25.82 -4.48
N GLN A 75 -13.56 -26.31 -3.31
CA GLN A 75 -14.90 -26.05 -2.74
C GLN A 75 -15.18 -24.56 -2.47
N ILE A 76 -14.15 -23.79 -2.10
CA ILE A 76 -14.27 -22.36 -1.90
C ILE A 76 -14.41 -21.66 -3.26
N THR A 77 -13.56 -22.02 -4.21
CA THR A 77 -13.56 -21.45 -5.58
C THR A 77 -14.89 -21.74 -6.31
N GLU A 78 -15.47 -22.93 -6.17
CA GLU A 78 -16.77 -23.28 -6.74
C GLU A 78 -17.92 -22.37 -6.24
N LYS A 79 -17.76 -21.71 -5.09
CA LYS A 79 -18.73 -20.74 -4.55
C LYS A 79 -18.55 -19.33 -5.11
N GLY A 80 -17.68 -19.14 -6.09
CA GLY A 80 -17.42 -17.85 -6.72
C GLY A 80 -16.43 -16.98 -5.93
N VAL A 81 -15.54 -17.60 -5.15
CA VAL A 81 -14.47 -16.89 -4.43
C VAL A 81 -13.14 -17.14 -5.13
N THR A 82 -12.45 -16.06 -5.51
CA THR A 82 -11.05 -16.15 -5.94
C THR A 82 -10.17 -16.16 -4.71
N LEU A 83 -9.35 -17.21 -4.55
CA LEU A 83 -8.50 -17.42 -3.38
C LEU A 83 -7.01 -17.35 -3.80
N GLN A 84 -6.24 -16.53 -3.11
CA GLN A 84 -4.79 -16.40 -3.28
C GLN A 84 -4.08 -16.92 -2.03
N ARG A 85 -3.01 -17.71 -2.21
CA ARG A 85 -2.10 -18.08 -1.13
C ARG A 85 -1.17 -16.90 -0.85
N ASP A 86 -1.21 -16.40 0.36
CA ASP A 86 -0.37 -15.29 0.82
C ASP A 86 0.54 -15.77 1.96
N PHE A 87 1.26 -16.87 1.68
CA PHE A 87 2.17 -17.49 2.63
C PHE A 87 3.47 -16.68 2.73
N SER A 88 4.01 -16.60 3.92
CA SER A 88 5.20 -15.80 4.17
C SER A 88 6.25 -16.50 5.04
N LEU A 89 7.50 -16.12 4.79
CA LEU A 89 8.68 -16.52 5.55
C LEU A 89 9.38 -15.27 6.08
N ASP A 90 9.64 -15.23 7.39
CA ASP A 90 10.35 -14.12 8.04
C ASP A 90 11.83 -14.44 8.23
N PHE A 91 12.69 -13.52 7.80
CA PHE A 91 14.16 -13.60 7.92
C PHE A 91 14.72 -12.43 8.71
N HIS A 92 15.79 -12.65 9.46
CA HIS A 92 16.54 -11.57 10.07
C HIS A 92 17.61 -11.04 9.10
N LEU A 93 17.58 -9.74 8.84
CA LEU A 93 18.60 -9.01 8.09
C LEU A 93 19.23 -7.95 9.01
N GLY A 94 20.27 -8.35 9.76
CA GLY A 94 20.84 -7.48 10.78
C GLY A 94 19.84 -7.19 11.91
N GLN A 95 19.36 -5.94 11.99
CA GLN A 95 18.35 -5.53 12.98
C GLN A 95 16.92 -5.53 12.42
N SER A 96 16.77 -5.70 11.11
CA SER A 96 15.46 -5.72 10.46
C SER A 96 14.89 -7.13 10.31
N THR A 97 13.57 -7.22 10.30
CA THR A 97 12.81 -8.39 9.84
C THR A 97 12.43 -8.17 8.39
N PHE A 98 12.78 -9.11 7.54
CA PHE A 98 12.36 -9.09 6.13
C PHE A 98 11.43 -10.27 5.85
N ARG A 99 10.25 -9.97 5.34
CA ARG A 99 9.23 -10.94 5.01
C ARG A 99 9.24 -11.24 3.52
N VAL A 100 9.35 -12.50 3.17
CA VAL A 100 9.31 -12.95 1.78
C VAL A 100 7.99 -13.62 1.50
N TYR A 101 7.35 -13.17 0.44
CA TYR A 101 6.14 -13.75 -0.12
C TYR A 101 6.43 -14.41 -1.48
N GLN A 102 5.58 -15.33 -1.86
CA GLN A 102 5.49 -15.76 -3.25
C GLN A 102 4.81 -14.65 -4.07
N ALA A 103 5.27 -14.43 -5.30
CA ALA A 103 4.64 -13.47 -6.22
C ALA A 103 3.15 -13.80 -6.40
N ARG A 104 2.32 -12.78 -6.30
CA ARG A 104 0.85 -12.89 -6.35
C ARG A 104 0.36 -12.82 -7.79
N GLU A 105 -0.65 -13.60 -8.12
CA GLU A 105 -1.18 -13.73 -9.50
C GLU A 105 -2.63 -13.24 -9.63
N SER A 106 -3.40 -13.21 -8.54
CA SER A 106 -4.85 -13.03 -8.61
C SER A 106 -5.38 -11.93 -7.72
N VAL A 107 -4.81 -11.77 -6.53
CA VAL A 107 -5.29 -10.83 -5.49
C VAL A 107 -4.10 -10.01 -5.00
N ASP A 108 -4.31 -8.75 -4.70
CA ASP A 108 -3.30 -7.80 -4.20
C ASP A 108 -2.03 -7.77 -5.04
N LEU A 109 -2.19 -7.56 -6.34
CA LEU A 109 -1.10 -7.57 -7.29
C LEU A 109 -0.07 -6.49 -6.97
N PHE A 110 1.20 -6.80 -7.20
CA PHE A 110 2.28 -5.85 -7.03
C PHE A 110 2.16 -4.67 -8.00
N VAL A 111 2.32 -3.46 -7.49
CA VAL A 111 2.25 -2.19 -8.23
C VAL A 111 3.65 -1.61 -8.29
N PRO A 112 4.39 -1.77 -9.38
CA PRO A 112 5.73 -1.23 -9.49
C PRO A 112 5.70 0.32 -9.55
N ALA A 113 6.50 0.96 -8.73
CA ALA A 113 6.89 2.36 -8.91
C ALA A 113 8.05 2.45 -9.91
N GLU A 114 8.93 1.45 -9.89
CA GLU A 114 10.04 1.28 -10.82
C GLU A 114 10.28 -0.21 -11.11
N GLY A 115 10.69 -0.52 -12.34
CA GLY A 115 11.09 -1.87 -12.77
C GLY A 115 9.92 -2.78 -13.13
N GLU A 116 10.07 -4.07 -12.81
CA GLU A 116 9.19 -5.15 -13.24
C GLU A 116 8.03 -5.37 -12.25
N GLU A 117 6.93 -5.90 -12.78
CA GLU A 117 5.73 -6.25 -12.01
C GLU A 117 5.78 -7.70 -11.48
N ILE A 118 6.49 -8.59 -12.18
CA ILE A 118 6.57 -10.02 -11.88
C ILE A 118 8.05 -10.42 -11.89
N PRO A 119 8.57 -11.05 -10.80
CA PRO A 119 9.96 -11.47 -10.75
C PRO A 119 10.19 -12.74 -11.59
N ALA A 120 11.38 -12.86 -12.21
CA ALA A 120 11.87 -14.12 -12.73
C ALA A 120 12.68 -14.89 -11.65
N GLN A 121 13.12 -16.10 -11.97
CA GLN A 121 13.92 -16.91 -11.04
C GLN A 121 15.24 -16.20 -10.67
N GLY A 122 15.53 -16.10 -9.39
CA GLY A 122 16.68 -15.37 -8.87
C GLY A 122 16.48 -13.85 -8.78
N GLU A 123 15.26 -13.38 -8.98
CA GLU A 123 14.88 -11.98 -8.88
C GLU A 123 13.96 -11.74 -7.68
N ILE A 124 13.95 -10.49 -7.19
CA ILE A 124 13.09 -10.07 -6.08
C ILE A 124 12.48 -8.70 -6.38
N LEU A 125 11.19 -8.58 -6.04
CA LEU A 125 10.49 -7.30 -5.98
C LEU A 125 10.50 -6.83 -4.53
N LEU A 126 10.83 -5.56 -4.31
CA LEU A 126 10.93 -4.98 -2.96
C LEU A 126 9.84 -3.95 -2.68
N GLU A 127 9.42 -3.89 -1.43
CA GLU A 127 8.58 -2.81 -0.93
C GLU A 127 9.35 -1.49 -0.98
N GLN A 128 8.67 -0.43 -1.47
CA GLN A 128 9.29 0.84 -1.82
C GLN A 128 9.97 1.53 -0.63
N HIS A 129 9.30 1.65 0.51
CA HIS A 129 9.85 2.38 1.66
C HIS A 129 11.02 1.65 2.30
N TYR A 130 11.01 0.30 2.29
CA TYR A 130 12.15 -0.49 2.72
C TYR A 130 13.35 -0.29 1.77
N ALA A 131 13.11 -0.34 0.46
CA ALA A 131 14.14 -0.09 -0.53
C ALA A 131 14.75 1.32 -0.39
N GLU A 132 13.91 2.36 -0.23
CA GLU A 132 14.36 3.73 0.02
C GLU A 132 15.22 3.86 1.29
N LYS A 133 14.80 3.22 2.39
CA LYS A 133 15.51 3.30 3.67
C LYS A 133 16.85 2.57 3.69
N HIS A 134 16.95 1.51 2.90
CA HIS A 134 18.17 0.70 2.79
C HIS A 134 19.00 1.06 1.54
N GLU A 135 18.65 2.17 0.85
CA GLU A 135 19.34 2.69 -0.35
C GLU A 135 19.48 1.66 -1.47
N LEU A 136 18.49 0.75 -1.61
CA LEU A 136 18.47 -0.31 -2.62
C LEU A 136 17.88 0.23 -3.94
N GLN A 137 18.48 -0.17 -5.04
CA GLN A 137 18.10 0.24 -6.40
C GLN A 137 17.91 -0.97 -7.32
N LEU A 138 17.27 -0.74 -8.46
CA LEU A 138 17.16 -1.78 -9.50
C LEU A 138 18.55 -2.27 -9.94
N GLY A 139 18.70 -3.58 -10.00
CA GLY A 139 19.95 -4.25 -10.36
C GLY A 139 20.87 -4.57 -9.17
N ASP A 140 20.58 -4.08 -7.98
CA ASP A 140 21.34 -4.42 -6.79
C ASP A 140 21.15 -5.90 -6.40
N ILE A 141 22.15 -6.45 -5.72
CA ILE A 141 22.06 -7.79 -5.17
C ILE A 141 21.52 -7.72 -3.73
N PHE A 142 20.40 -8.37 -3.51
CA PHE A 142 19.74 -8.48 -2.22
C PHE A 142 19.91 -9.90 -1.66
N ILE A 143 20.42 -10.03 -0.45
CA ILE A 143 20.69 -11.33 0.16
C ILE A 143 19.67 -11.61 1.25
N VAL A 144 18.88 -12.66 1.10
CA VAL A 144 17.91 -13.13 2.09
C VAL A 144 17.91 -14.64 2.17
N GLY A 145 17.86 -15.19 3.40
CA GLY A 145 17.91 -16.63 3.62
C GLY A 145 19.18 -17.30 3.05
N GLY A 146 20.30 -16.56 2.98
CA GLY A 146 21.56 -17.04 2.42
C GLY A 146 21.59 -17.18 0.89
N LYS A 147 20.55 -16.67 0.19
CA LYS A 147 20.48 -16.62 -1.26
C LYS A 147 20.60 -15.19 -1.78
N GLU A 148 21.23 -15.06 -2.93
CA GLU A 148 21.36 -13.79 -3.66
C GLU A 148 20.21 -13.65 -4.66
N PHE A 149 19.59 -12.47 -4.67
CA PHE A 149 18.54 -12.08 -5.62
C PHE A 149 18.91 -10.76 -6.27
N THR A 150 18.56 -10.60 -7.53
CA THR A 150 18.66 -9.30 -8.20
C THR A 150 17.36 -8.52 -7.99
N VAL A 151 17.45 -7.28 -7.53
CA VAL A 151 16.30 -6.40 -7.39
C VAL A 151 15.84 -5.96 -8.78
N THR A 152 14.65 -6.37 -9.21
CA THR A 152 14.11 -6.06 -10.54
C THR A 152 12.86 -5.19 -10.50
N GLY A 153 12.22 -5.06 -9.34
CA GLY A 153 11.09 -4.15 -9.14
C GLY A 153 11.07 -3.56 -7.74
N ILE A 154 10.66 -2.30 -7.65
CA ILE A 154 10.44 -1.58 -6.40
C ILE A 154 9.05 -0.97 -6.48
N GLY A 155 8.21 -1.24 -5.46
CA GLY A 155 6.82 -0.81 -5.51
C GLY A 155 6.03 -1.08 -4.23
N SER A 156 4.72 -1.21 -4.38
CA SER A 156 3.79 -1.42 -3.27
C SER A 156 2.72 -2.46 -3.63
N THR A 157 1.89 -2.82 -2.66
CA THR A 157 0.72 -3.67 -2.87
C THR A 157 -0.52 -3.04 -2.24
N PRO A 158 -1.74 -3.30 -2.77
CA PRO A 158 -2.96 -2.62 -2.32
C PRO A 158 -3.40 -2.95 -0.89
N ASP A 159 -2.94 -4.07 -0.34
CA ASP A 159 -3.21 -4.54 1.03
C ASP A 159 -2.29 -3.88 2.07
N TYR A 160 -1.13 -3.39 1.64
CA TYR A 160 -0.17 -2.69 2.49
C TYR A 160 -0.20 -1.17 2.24
N ASP A 161 -1.20 -0.48 2.80
CA ASP A 161 -1.15 1.00 2.89
C ASP A 161 0.04 1.47 3.76
N ALA A 162 0.54 0.57 4.64
CA ALA A 162 1.71 0.76 5.48
C ALA A 162 2.29 -0.61 5.88
N ALA A 163 3.60 -0.78 5.74
CA ALA A 163 4.29 -2.05 6.04
C ALA A 163 4.42 -2.27 7.56
N PHE A 164 3.38 -2.83 8.18
CA PHE A 164 3.42 -3.25 9.58
C PHE A 164 3.96 -4.68 9.71
N GLU A 165 4.85 -4.92 10.66
CA GLU A 165 5.28 -6.29 10.97
C GLU A 165 4.13 -7.10 11.57
N LYS A 166 3.33 -6.46 12.43
CA LYS A 166 2.19 -7.07 13.12
C LYS A 166 0.97 -6.16 13.02
N THR A 167 -0.21 -6.75 12.96
CA THR A 167 -1.50 -6.04 12.95
C THR A 167 -1.72 -5.15 14.19
N SER A 168 -0.98 -5.40 15.29
CA SER A 168 -1.03 -4.60 16.52
C SER A 168 -0.14 -3.36 16.51
N ASP A 169 0.72 -3.23 15.51
CA ASP A 169 1.68 -2.12 15.45
C ASP A 169 0.95 -0.82 15.10
N THR A 170 1.34 0.26 15.75
CA THR A 170 0.75 1.60 15.56
C THR A 170 1.64 2.54 14.76
N THR A 171 2.88 2.14 14.52
CA THR A 171 3.89 2.91 13.79
C THR A 171 4.59 2.02 12.79
N VAL A 172 4.86 2.57 11.61
CA VAL A 172 5.67 1.93 10.57
C VAL A 172 7.11 2.35 10.76
N ASP A 173 8.02 1.38 10.74
CA ASP A 173 9.45 1.64 10.69
C ASP A 173 10.11 0.77 9.62
N SER A 174 10.25 1.33 8.43
CA SER A 174 10.85 0.65 7.28
C SER A 174 12.36 0.39 7.44
N ASN A 175 13.00 0.86 8.52
CA ASN A 175 14.35 0.42 8.87
C ASN A 175 14.33 -0.96 9.54
N LEU A 176 13.23 -1.30 10.22
CA LEU A 176 13.09 -2.51 11.02
C LEU A 176 12.26 -3.60 10.37
N PHE A 177 11.37 -3.23 9.44
CA PHE A 177 10.52 -4.18 8.72
C PHE A 177 10.38 -3.82 7.25
N GLY A 178 10.47 -4.84 6.39
CA GLY A 178 10.18 -4.75 4.97
C GLY A 178 9.73 -6.10 4.43
N PHE A 179 9.24 -6.08 3.21
CA PHE A 179 8.83 -7.30 2.53
C PHE A 179 9.15 -7.26 1.04
N GLY A 180 9.12 -8.44 0.43
CA GLY A 180 9.36 -8.60 -0.99
C GLY A 180 8.77 -9.89 -1.53
N PHE A 181 8.75 -9.98 -2.86
CA PHE A 181 8.15 -11.08 -3.60
C PHE A 181 9.18 -11.77 -4.47
N VAL A 182 9.15 -13.09 -4.45
CA VAL A 182 9.99 -13.96 -5.28
C VAL A 182 9.14 -14.98 -6.03
N THR A 183 9.71 -15.72 -6.98
CA THR A 183 8.99 -16.80 -7.64
C THR A 183 8.59 -17.90 -6.65
N ALA A 184 7.61 -18.74 -7.04
CA ALA A 184 7.23 -19.92 -6.26
C ALA A 184 8.41 -20.86 -6.01
N GLU A 185 9.28 -21.06 -7.01
CA GLU A 185 10.46 -21.93 -6.92
C GLU A 185 11.49 -21.38 -5.93
N ASP A 186 11.75 -20.08 -5.97
CA ASP A 186 12.68 -19.42 -5.04
C ASP A 186 12.14 -19.39 -3.62
N TYR A 187 10.82 -19.20 -3.46
CA TYR A 187 10.16 -19.27 -2.17
C TYR A 187 10.32 -20.65 -1.52
N GLU A 188 10.03 -21.73 -2.26
CA GLU A 188 10.21 -23.10 -1.77
C GLU A 188 11.70 -23.42 -1.47
N ALA A 189 12.60 -22.86 -2.27
CA ALA A 189 14.03 -23.01 -2.04
C ALA A 189 14.52 -22.25 -0.80
N LEU A 190 13.95 -21.06 -0.48
CA LEU A 190 14.20 -20.35 0.77
C LEU A 190 13.65 -21.10 1.98
N LYS A 191 12.46 -21.65 1.87
CA LYS A 191 11.82 -22.50 2.88
C LYS A 191 12.65 -23.74 3.17
N ALA A 192 13.11 -24.45 2.13
CA ALA A 192 13.97 -25.61 2.27
C ALA A 192 15.33 -25.28 2.92
N GLY A 193 15.83 -24.07 2.75
CA GLY A 193 17.04 -23.56 3.37
C GLY A 193 16.96 -23.44 4.89
N GLY A 194 15.77 -23.35 5.47
CA GLY A 194 15.50 -23.40 6.91
C GLY A 194 16.10 -22.24 7.70
N GLN A 195 16.41 -21.09 7.08
CA GLN A 195 16.98 -19.91 7.73
C GLN A 195 15.91 -18.90 8.22
N ASN A 196 14.63 -19.18 7.94
CA ASN A 196 13.52 -18.42 8.50
C ASN A 196 13.47 -18.62 10.03
N PHE A 197 13.30 -17.53 10.77
CA PHE A 197 13.32 -17.60 12.25
C PHE A 197 11.93 -17.85 12.87
N ARG A 198 10.88 -17.80 12.08
CA ARG A 198 9.51 -18.15 12.44
C ARG A 198 8.99 -19.28 11.55
N THR A 199 8.00 -20.01 12.05
CA THR A 199 7.23 -20.93 11.21
C THR A 199 6.57 -20.16 10.09
N GLU A 200 6.44 -20.79 8.93
CA GLU A 200 5.69 -20.23 7.79
C GLU A 200 4.28 -19.81 8.23
N ASP A 201 3.86 -18.62 7.83
CA ASP A 201 2.51 -18.14 8.05
C ASP A 201 1.62 -18.55 6.86
N TYR A 202 0.47 -19.14 7.15
CA TYR A 202 -0.47 -19.62 6.15
C TYR A 202 -1.67 -18.70 6.10
N THR A 203 -1.51 -17.55 5.48
CA THR A 203 -2.60 -16.61 5.21
C THR A 203 -3.16 -16.82 3.80
N TYR A 204 -4.46 -16.66 3.66
CA TYR A 204 -5.17 -16.64 2.39
C TYR A 204 -5.90 -15.32 2.25
N THR A 205 -5.72 -14.68 1.10
CA THR A 205 -6.50 -13.50 0.69
C THR A 205 -7.56 -13.91 -0.32
N TYR A 206 -8.67 -13.19 -0.38
CA TYR A 206 -9.77 -13.57 -1.26
C TYR A 206 -10.51 -12.38 -1.87
N LEU A 207 -11.08 -12.63 -3.06
CA LEU A 207 -12.04 -11.76 -3.73
C LEU A 207 -13.38 -12.48 -3.88
N LEU A 208 -14.46 -11.75 -3.66
CA LEU A 208 -15.84 -12.18 -3.91
C LEU A 208 -16.24 -11.80 -5.33
N ASN A 209 -16.53 -12.78 -6.18
CA ASN A 209 -16.93 -12.59 -7.57
C ASN A 209 -18.43 -12.34 -7.74
#